data_cb0cb435432c736d7edb5583eacc3bf3
#
_entry.id   cb0cb435432c736d7edb5583eacc3bf3
#
_cell.length_a   1.000
_cell.length_b   1.000
_cell.length_c   1.000
_cell.angle_alpha   90.00
_cell.angle_beta   90.00
_cell.angle_gamma   90.00
#
_symmetry.space_group_name_H-M   'P 1'
#
loop_
_entity.id
_entity.type
_entity.pdbx_description
1 polymer ?
#
loop_
_entity_poly.entity_id
_entity_poly.type
_entity_poly.pdbx_seq_one_letter_code
_entity_poly.pdbx_strand_id
1 'polypeptide(L)'
;MTNREDRERLLQEHASGNRRGLKDLAHRIRGGAQMVRAQALVACCEQLERACGEGDAALIDAAVDQLHQVMTRLDRSLEQGCGLNPAV
;
A
#
# COMPACT_ATOMS: atom_id res chain seq x y z
N MET A 1 -4.09 1.45 10.62
CA MET A 1 -4.04 2.15 9.36
C MET A 1 -3.99 1.20 8.19
N THR A 2 -2.86 0.82 7.67
CA THR A 2 -2.85 -0.32 6.77
C THR A 2 -2.69 -1.55 7.63
N ASN A 3 -3.50 -2.55 7.41
CA ASN A 3 -3.41 -3.75 8.20
C ASN A 3 -2.83 -4.90 7.36
N ARG A 4 -2.63 -6.01 8.02
CA ARG A 4 -2.08 -7.20 7.40
C ARG A 4 -2.94 -7.70 6.24
N GLU A 5 -4.25 -7.58 6.38
CA GLU A 5 -5.18 -8.02 5.33
C GLU A 5 -5.00 -7.23 4.05
N ASP A 6 -4.79 -5.92 4.16
CA ASP A 6 -4.58 -5.08 2.99
C ASP A 6 -3.30 -5.47 2.25
N ARG A 7 -2.24 -5.78 2.99
CA ARG A 7 -0.99 -6.23 2.37
C ARG A 7 -1.15 -7.57 1.67
N GLU A 8 -1.83 -8.49 2.31
CA GLU A 8 -2.09 -9.80 1.73
C GLU A 8 -2.95 -9.68 0.48
N ARG A 9 -3.98 -8.86 0.54
CA ARG A 9 -4.87 -8.64 -0.59
C ARG A 9 -4.13 -8.01 -1.77
N LEU A 10 -3.22 -7.07 -1.50
CA LEU A 10 -2.39 -6.47 -2.53
C LEU A 10 -1.62 -7.52 -3.31
N LEU A 11 -0.98 -8.44 -2.60
CA LEU A 11 -0.22 -9.51 -3.22
C LEU A 11 -1.11 -10.50 -3.97
N GLN A 12 -2.28 -10.81 -3.42
CA GLN A 12 -3.24 -11.72 -4.05
C GLN A 12 -3.76 -11.15 -5.37
N GLU A 13 -4.17 -9.88 -5.36
CA GLU A 13 -4.68 -9.23 -6.56
C GLU A 13 -3.59 -9.11 -7.62
N HIS A 14 -2.36 -8.84 -7.20
CA HIS A 14 -1.23 -8.79 -8.11
C HIS A 14 -0.94 -10.16 -8.73
N ALA A 15 -0.93 -11.19 -7.92
CA ALA A 15 -0.65 -12.56 -8.39
C ALA A 15 -1.72 -13.05 -9.37
N SER A 16 -2.96 -12.66 -9.17
CA SER A 16 -4.07 -13.05 -10.05
C SER A 16 -4.17 -12.18 -11.30
N GLY A 17 -3.38 -11.11 -11.39
CA GLY A 17 -3.42 -10.20 -12.53
C GLY A 17 -4.67 -9.33 -12.57
N ASN A 18 -5.33 -9.15 -11.44
CA ASN A 18 -6.56 -8.37 -11.37
C ASN A 18 -6.26 -6.88 -11.22
N ARG A 19 -6.07 -6.21 -12.36
CA ARG A 19 -5.75 -4.77 -12.37
C ARG A 19 -6.84 -3.92 -11.74
N ARG A 20 -8.08 -4.28 -11.99
CA ARG A 20 -9.21 -3.53 -11.42
C ARG A 20 -9.23 -3.66 -9.90
N GLY A 21 -9.00 -4.84 -9.38
CA GLY A 21 -8.91 -5.07 -7.94
C GLY A 21 -7.75 -4.32 -7.31
N LEU A 22 -6.60 -4.26 -8.00
CA LEU A 22 -5.46 -3.49 -7.53
C LEU A 22 -5.77 -2.00 -7.47
N LYS A 23 -6.43 -1.49 -8.51
CA LYS A 23 -6.80 -0.08 -8.57
C LYS A 23 -7.77 0.28 -7.44
N ASP A 24 -8.78 -0.54 -7.24
CA ASP A 24 -9.78 -0.31 -6.20
C ASP A 24 -9.15 -0.37 -4.81
N LEU A 25 -8.25 -1.33 -4.59
CA LEU A 25 -7.55 -1.47 -3.32
C LEU A 25 -6.63 -0.27 -3.06
N ALA A 26 -5.89 0.17 -4.07
CA ALA A 26 -5.02 1.34 -3.96
C ALA A 26 -5.83 2.59 -3.61
N HIS A 27 -6.98 2.75 -4.22
CA HIS A 27 -7.87 3.89 -3.95
C HIS A 27 -8.33 3.86 -2.49
N ARG A 28 -8.72 2.70 -2.00
CA ARG A 28 -9.16 2.54 -0.61
C ARG A 28 -8.04 2.84 0.38
N ILE A 29 -6.86 2.31 0.13
CA ILE A 29 -5.70 2.54 0.99
C ILE A 29 -5.32 4.02 0.97
N ARG A 30 -5.39 4.66 -0.20
CA ARG A 30 -5.10 6.08 -0.33
C ARG A 30 -6.04 6.93 0.54
N GLY A 31 -7.32 6.60 0.54
CA GLY A 31 -8.28 7.32 1.38
C GLY A 31 -7.91 7.28 2.85
N GLY A 32 -7.57 6.10 3.37
CA GLY A 32 -7.13 5.96 4.74
C GLY A 32 -5.81 6.67 5.02
N ALA A 33 -4.88 6.60 4.06
CA ALA A 33 -3.58 7.25 4.20
C ALA A 33 -3.69 8.77 4.26
N GLN A 34 -4.62 9.34 3.51
CA GLN A 34 -4.86 10.78 3.53
C GLN A 34 -5.38 11.24 4.91
N MET A 35 -6.22 10.45 5.53
CA MET A 35 -6.76 10.78 6.85
C MET A 35 -5.66 10.86 7.92
N VAL A 36 -4.62 10.08 7.80
CA VAL A 36 -3.52 10.06 8.77
C VAL A 36 -2.28 10.77 8.25
N ARG A 37 -2.39 11.44 7.12
CA ARG A 37 -1.32 12.23 6.49
C ARG A 37 -0.06 11.42 6.16
N ALA A 38 -0.26 10.17 5.79
CA ALA A 38 0.85 9.31 5.36
C ALA A 38 1.17 9.58 3.89
N GLN A 39 1.92 10.65 3.62
CA GLN A 39 2.15 11.15 2.26
C GLN A 39 2.86 10.14 1.36
N ALA A 40 3.84 9.43 1.91
CA ALA A 40 4.56 8.41 1.13
C ALA A 40 3.62 7.31 0.66
N LEU A 41 2.70 6.90 1.53
CA LEU A 41 1.71 5.88 1.20
C LEU A 41 0.72 6.39 0.16
N VAL A 42 0.28 7.64 0.30
CA VAL A 42 -0.61 8.27 -0.67
C VAL A 42 0.05 8.28 -2.05
N ALA A 43 1.29 8.71 -2.13
CA ALA A 43 2.03 8.78 -3.39
C ALA A 43 2.15 7.41 -4.05
N CYS A 44 2.45 6.37 -3.28
CA CYS A 44 2.56 5.02 -3.80
C CYS A 44 1.22 4.50 -4.32
N CYS A 45 0.14 4.80 -3.63
CA CYS A 45 -1.20 4.41 -4.07
C CYS A 45 -1.57 5.11 -5.39
N GLU A 46 -1.25 6.39 -5.50
CA GLU A 46 -1.50 7.14 -6.73
C GLU A 46 -0.73 6.57 -7.91
N GLN A 47 0.52 6.19 -7.69
CA GLN A 47 1.34 5.56 -8.71
C GLN A 47 0.74 4.23 -9.17
N LEU A 48 0.27 3.43 -8.24
CA LEU A 48 -0.36 2.14 -8.58
C LEU A 48 -1.65 2.36 -9.35
N GLU A 49 -2.49 3.30 -8.93
CA GLU A 49 -3.72 3.61 -9.66
C GLU A 49 -3.42 4.03 -11.09
N ARG A 50 -2.40 4.86 -11.27
CA ARG A 50 -1.98 5.33 -12.59
C ARG A 50 -1.45 4.18 -13.45
N ALA A 51 -0.60 3.34 -12.88
CA ALA A 51 -0.05 2.18 -13.57
C ALA A 51 -1.14 1.22 -14.04
N CYS A 52 -2.14 0.99 -13.21
CA CYS A 52 -3.29 0.17 -13.57
C CYS A 52 -4.08 0.77 -14.72
N GLY A 53 -4.22 2.09 -14.71
CA GLY A 53 -4.92 2.79 -15.79
C GLY A 53 -4.19 2.70 -17.12
N GLU A 54 -2.86 2.73 -17.09
CA GLU A 54 -2.05 2.60 -18.31
C GLU A 54 -1.95 1.16 -18.79
N GLY A 55 -2.15 0.20 -17.92
CA GLY A 55 -2.10 -1.21 -18.28
C GLY A 55 -0.69 -1.73 -18.55
N ASP A 56 0.34 -1.04 -18.08
CA ASP A 56 1.73 -1.46 -18.26
C ASP A 56 2.14 -2.40 -17.13
N ALA A 57 2.33 -3.67 -17.46
CA ALA A 57 2.64 -4.70 -16.47
C ALA A 57 3.91 -4.39 -15.68
N ALA A 58 4.94 -3.86 -16.32
CA ALA A 58 6.19 -3.52 -15.64
C ALA A 58 5.99 -2.41 -14.62
N LEU A 59 5.21 -1.40 -14.98
CA LEU A 59 4.89 -0.30 -14.06
C LEU A 59 4.02 -0.79 -12.91
N ILE A 60 3.08 -1.68 -13.18
CA ILE A 60 2.23 -2.26 -12.15
C ILE A 60 3.08 -3.06 -11.16
N ASP A 61 3.98 -3.90 -11.65
CA ASP A 61 4.86 -4.70 -10.79
C ASP A 61 5.70 -3.82 -9.89
N ALA A 62 6.31 -2.78 -10.46
CA ALA A 62 7.13 -1.86 -9.69
C ALA A 62 6.31 -1.10 -8.65
N ALA A 63 5.11 -0.65 -9.02
CA ALA A 63 4.24 0.09 -8.11
C ALA A 63 3.73 -0.77 -6.97
N VAL A 64 3.37 -2.02 -7.25
CA VAL A 64 2.93 -2.96 -6.21
C VAL A 64 4.06 -3.23 -5.22
N ASP A 65 5.27 -3.48 -5.73
CA ASP A 65 6.42 -3.74 -4.89
C ASP A 65 6.71 -2.55 -3.97
N GLN A 66 6.70 -1.35 -4.52
CA GLN A 66 6.96 -0.14 -3.75
C GLN A 66 5.89 0.11 -2.69
N LEU A 67 4.63 -0.06 -3.06
CA LEU A 67 3.53 0.09 -2.12
C LEU A 67 3.65 -0.93 -0.98
N HIS A 68 3.94 -2.18 -1.31
CA HIS A 68 4.12 -3.22 -0.30
C HIS A 68 5.24 -2.89 0.67
N GLN A 69 6.36 -2.38 0.17
CA GLN A 69 7.48 -1.98 1.00
C GLN A 69 7.12 -0.86 1.97
N VAL A 70 6.41 0.15 1.48
CA VAL A 70 6.00 1.27 2.32
C VAL A 70 5.02 0.81 3.38
N MET A 71 4.05 -0.02 3.02
CA MET A 71 3.09 -0.57 3.98
C MET A 71 3.80 -1.38 5.07
N THR A 72 4.78 -2.19 4.68
CA THR A 72 5.54 -3.01 5.62
C THR A 72 6.34 -2.13 6.58
N ARG A 73 6.96 -1.07 6.08
CA ARG A 73 7.71 -0.15 6.95
C ARG A 73 6.82 0.55 7.94
N LEU A 74 5.65 0.99 7.50
CA LEU A 74 4.71 1.66 8.38
C LEU A 74 4.21 0.73 9.48
N ASP A 75 3.89 -0.50 9.13
CA ASP A 75 3.46 -1.48 10.12
C ASP A 75 4.55 -1.77 11.15
N ARG A 76 5.79 -1.93 10.69
CA ARG A 76 6.92 -2.12 11.59
C ARG A 76 7.15 -0.92 12.49
N SER A 77 7.04 0.26 11.92
CA SER A 77 7.21 1.50 12.68
C SER A 77 6.19 1.62 13.79
N LEU A 78 4.93 1.28 13.48
CA LEU A 78 3.87 1.29 14.48
C LEU A 78 4.10 0.26 15.58
N GLU A 79 4.51 -0.94 15.22
CA GLU A 79 4.81 -1.98 16.19
C GLU A 79 5.96 -1.58 17.11
N GLN A 80 7.02 -1.05 16.53
CA GLN A 80 8.17 -0.57 17.30
C GLN A 80 7.80 0.61 18.18
N GLY A 81 6.98 1.52 17.65
CA GLY A 81 6.51 2.64 18.42
C GLY A 81 5.72 2.21 19.64
N CYS A 82 4.85 1.23 19.49
CA CYS A 82 4.09 0.69 20.61
C CYS A 82 5.00 0.00 21.63
N GLY A 83 6.03 -0.68 21.15
CA GLY A 83 6.98 -1.36 22.02
C GLY A 83 7.87 -0.39 22.79
N LEU A 84 8.19 0.73 22.20
CA LEU A 84 9.11 1.70 22.81
C LEU A 84 8.42 2.66 23.76
N ASN A 85 7.20 3.06 23.45
CA ASN A 85 6.49 4.06 24.24
C ASN A 85 6.35 3.70 25.72
N PRO A 86 5.96 2.50 26.09
CA PRO A 86 5.83 2.17 27.51
C PRO A 86 7.14 2.25 28.26
N ALA A 87 8.24 2.11 27.56
CA ALA A 87 9.55 2.18 28.18
C ALA A 87 9.93 3.59 28.56
N VAL A 88 9.24 4.53 28.00
CA VAL A 88 9.47 5.95 28.30
C VAL A 88 8.63 6.34 29.51
#